data_4f5fa49966dcc9d2e23a488f9e2a30b2
#
_entry.id   4f5fa49966dcc9d2e23a488f9e2a30b2
#
_cell.length_a   1.000
_cell.length_b   1.000
_cell.length_c   1.000
_cell.angle_alpha   90.00
_cell.angle_beta   90.00
_cell.angle_gamma   90.00
#
_symmetry.space_group_name_H-M   'P 1'
#
loop_
_entity.id
_entity.type
_entity.pdbx_description
1 polymer ?
#
loop_
_entity_poly.entity_id
_entity_poly.type
_entity_poly.pdbx_seq_one_letter_code
_entity_poly.pdbx_strand_id
1 'polypeptide(L)'
;MKNREHDPHHPLRPNRRTVLKGAVSAAALGSTGGLAALTEAALAQANLRAQISQIPGIGKGAPTDADWQKVGELCLGPTKANVKAGEFKGVELSFMGLNNQNLHNFLFRGFLKPWEAYTGASIKWIDLAQADYNPRLQQAIATGTVDFDVLEMGAPFEGDVCGKGLASEMPDWVKTQIDINDYVDYLKPPVGTWNGKTYRVTIDGDCHNFNYRTDYFSDAGLAKAWKDAGNDGEWGVPKTWQQVQAVTKFLKGKKFKGQNAFGYLDAPKPWGGFGFYFLGSRASA
;
A
#
# COMPACT_ATOMS: atom_id res chain seq x y z
N MET A 1 0.67 30.02 -34.18
CA MET A 1 2.04 29.94 -33.68
C MET A 1 2.44 31.30 -33.20
N LYS A 2 2.44 31.55 -31.89
CA LYS A 2 3.00 32.77 -31.27
C LYS A 2 4.07 32.32 -30.30
N ASN A 3 5.33 32.66 -30.64
CA ASN A 3 6.48 32.54 -29.77
C ASN A 3 6.24 33.33 -28.50
N ARG A 4 6.31 32.72 -27.33
CA ARG A 4 6.44 33.44 -26.06
C ARG A 4 7.94 33.64 -25.80
N GLU A 5 8.36 34.85 -25.86
CA GLU A 5 9.69 35.33 -25.48
C GLU A 5 9.95 34.98 -24.00
N HIS A 6 11.14 34.53 -23.75
CA HIS A 6 11.66 34.15 -22.44
C HIS A 6 12.07 35.41 -21.69
N ASP A 7 11.37 35.74 -20.62
CA ASP A 7 11.76 36.85 -19.71
C ASP A 7 12.90 36.37 -18.77
N PRO A 8 14.10 36.92 -18.85
CA PRO A 8 15.26 36.47 -18.08
C PRO A 8 15.29 36.94 -16.61
N HIS A 9 14.28 37.66 -16.12
CA HIS A 9 14.30 38.28 -14.78
C HIS A 9 13.22 37.71 -13.81
N HIS A 10 12.54 36.64 -14.16
CA HIS A 10 11.63 36.01 -13.19
C HIS A 10 12.42 35.05 -12.29
N PRO A 11 12.38 35.20 -10.94
CA PRO A 11 13.03 34.25 -10.05
C PRO A 11 12.43 32.85 -10.31
N LEU A 12 13.33 31.93 -10.67
CA LEU A 12 12.98 30.53 -10.96
C LEU A 12 12.21 29.96 -9.77
N ARG A 13 10.91 29.82 -9.92
CA ARG A 13 10.14 29.00 -8.99
C ARG A 13 10.73 27.59 -9.08
N PRO A 14 11.11 26.95 -7.96
CA PRO A 14 11.66 25.61 -8.00
C PRO A 14 10.66 24.70 -8.71
N ASN A 15 11.12 24.09 -9.81
CA ASN A 15 10.31 23.17 -10.59
C ASN A 15 10.02 21.94 -9.71
N ARG A 16 8.82 21.35 -9.83
CA ARG A 16 8.40 20.12 -9.15
C ARG A 16 9.49 19.02 -9.21
N ARG A 17 10.22 18.92 -10.32
CA ARG A 17 11.37 18.02 -10.47
C ARG A 17 12.57 18.39 -9.60
N THR A 18 12.72 19.64 -9.20
CA THR A 18 13.82 20.13 -8.34
C THR A 18 13.54 19.77 -6.88
N VAL A 19 12.28 19.76 -6.45
CA VAL A 19 11.85 19.27 -5.11
C VAL A 19 12.21 17.81 -4.94
N LEU A 20 12.03 16.99 -5.98
CA LEU A 20 12.41 15.57 -5.99
C LEU A 20 13.93 15.36 -6.17
N LYS A 21 14.66 16.34 -6.73
CA LYS A 21 16.11 16.28 -6.96
C LYS A 21 16.96 16.99 -5.91
N GLY A 22 16.39 17.93 -5.15
CA GLY A 22 17.12 18.76 -4.17
C GLY A 22 17.66 17.99 -2.95
N ALA A 23 17.34 16.70 -2.83
CA ALA A 23 17.86 15.82 -1.79
C ALA A 23 19.13 15.04 -2.19
N VAL A 24 19.78 15.37 -3.31
CA VAL A 24 20.84 14.53 -3.91
C VAL A 24 22.26 14.98 -3.57
N SER A 25 22.48 15.88 -2.64
CA SER A 25 23.84 16.38 -2.39
C SER A 25 24.25 16.27 -0.92
N ALA A 26 24.48 15.07 -0.41
CA ALA A 26 25.46 14.80 0.66
C ALA A 26 25.49 13.32 1.05
N ALA A 27 26.24 12.48 0.38
CA ALA A 27 26.82 11.27 0.98
C ALA A 27 27.93 10.71 0.07
N ALA A 28 29.09 11.38 0.08
CA ALA A 28 30.35 10.72 -0.22
C ALA A 28 31.12 10.64 1.09
N LEU A 29 30.94 9.60 1.87
CA LEU A 29 31.78 9.26 3.01
C LEU A 29 32.27 7.82 2.89
N GLY A 30 33.57 7.71 3.09
CA GLY A 30 34.42 6.59 2.82
C GLY A 30 34.07 5.25 3.48
N SER A 31 34.64 4.23 2.92
CA SER A 31 34.35 2.79 3.03
C SER A 31 34.76 2.06 4.33
N THR A 32 34.81 2.70 5.48
CA THR A 32 35.06 2.05 6.77
C THR A 32 33.94 2.24 7.80
N GLY A 33 32.89 2.99 7.49
CA GLY A 33 31.76 3.26 8.37
C GLY A 33 30.51 2.38 8.16
N GLY A 34 30.51 1.44 7.22
CA GLY A 34 29.29 0.77 6.76
C GLY A 34 28.55 -0.05 7.85
N LEU A 35 29.27 -0.79 8.69
CA LEU A 35 28.65 -1.59 9.75
C LEU A 35 28.19 -0.75 10.94
N ALA A 36 28.95 0.28 11.31
CA ALA A 36 28.60 1.17 12.41
C ALA A 36 27.39 2.06 12.04
N ALA A 37 27.35 2.56 10.80
CA ALA A 37 26.20 3.33 10.30
C ALA A 37 24.91 2.49 10.18
N LEU A 38 25.01 1.22 9.82
CA LEU A 38 23.87 0.30 9.79
C LEU A 38 23.34 0.00 11.19
N THR A 39 24.21 -0.11 12.19
CA THR A 39 23.80 -0.33 13.57
C THR A 39 23.16 0.92 14.19
N GLU A 40 23.65 2.12 13.89
CA GLU A 40 23.04 3.37 14.34
C GLU A 40 21.67 3.59 13.70
N ALA A 41 21.53 3.35 12.40
CA ALA A 41 20.25 3.44 11.70
C ALA A 41 19.24 2.42 12.25
N ALA A 42 19.63 1.19 12.48
CA ALA A 42 18.77 0.16 13.05
C ALA A 42 18.35 0.48 14.50
N LEU A 43 19.24 1.03 15.32
CA LEU A 43 18.92 1.48 16.66
C LEU A 43 17.98 2.70 16.64
N ALA A 44 18.20 3.63 15.73
CA ALA A 44 17.33 4.79 15.57
C ALA A 44 15.92 4.38 15.15
N GLN A 45 15.78 3.42 14.24
CA GLN A 45 14.49 2.87 13.81
C GLN A 45 13.81 2.05 14.92
N ALA A 46 14.54 1.25 15.66
CA ALA A 46 14.00 0.53 16.81
C ALA A 46 13.46 1.50 17.88
N ASN A 47 14.17 2.59 18.12
CA ASN A 47 13.74 3.65 19.03
C ASN A 47 12.49 4.38 18.50
N LEU A 48 12.46 4.70 17.21
CA LEU A 48 11.30 5.32 16.55
C LEU A 48 10.05 4.43 16.67
N ARG A 49 10.19 3.14 16.40
CA ARG A 49 9.11 2.16 16.55
C ARG A 49 8.59 2.07 17.97
N ALA A 50 9.52 2.04 18.95
CA ALA A 50 9.15 2.05 20.36
C ALA A 50 8.36 3.31 20.74
N GLN A 51 8.74 4.48 20.23
CA GLN A 51 8.02 5.74 20.46
C GLN A 51 6.63 5.72 19.79
N ILE A 52 6.52 5.26 18.56
CA ILE A 52 5.24 5.13 17.84
C ILE A 52 4.30 4.20 18.60
N SER A 53 4.78 3.08 19.13
CA SER A 53 3.98 2.11 19.88
C SER A 53 3.42 2.68 21.21
N GLN A 54 3.99 3.76 21.72
CA GLN A 54 3.49 4.45 22.93
C GLN A 54 2.34 5.41 22.63
N ILE A 55 2.05 5.69 21.36
CA ILE A 55 0.89 6.52 20.99
C ILE A 55 -0.39 5.71 21.26
N PRO A 56 -1.28 6.17 22.15
CA PRO A 56 -2.37 5.33 22.68
C PRO A 56 -3.31 4.79 21.59
N GLY A 57 -3.65 5.58 20.59
CA GLY A 57 -4.52 5.16 19.49
C GLY A 57 -3.87 4.11 18.60
N ILE A 58 -2.58 4.24 18.32
CA ILE A 58 -1.82 3.26 17.52
C ILE A 58 -1.74 1.91 18.25
N GLY A 59 -1.36 1.92 19.53
CA GLY A 59 -1.25 0.72 20.34
C GLY A 59 -2.58 -0.02 20.57
N LYS A 60 -3.71 0.69 20.49
CA LYS A 60 -5.06 0.13 20.70
C LYS A 60 -5.80 -0.21 19.42
N GLY A 61 -5.23 0.08 18.26
CA GLY A 61 -5.85 -0.16 16.94
C GLY A 61 -7.04 0.77 16.65
N ALA A 62 -7.14 1.91 17.33
CA ALA A 62 -8.14 2.95 17.11
C ALA A 62 -7.50 4.35 17.07
N PRO A 63 -6.58 4.61 16.12
CA PRO A 63 -5.86 5.87 16.04
C PRO A 63 -6.78 7.02 15.59
N THR A 64 -6.53 8.19 16.15
CA THR A 64 -7.14 9.46 15.75
C THR A 64 -6.22 10.22 14.79
N ASP A 65 -6.72 11.30 14.18
CA ASP A 65 -5.90 12.21 13.37
C ASP A 65 -4.71 12.78 14.16
N ALA A 66 -4.90 13.09 15.45
CA ALA A 66 -3.83 13.56 16.31
C ALA A 66 -2.75 12.49 16.57
N ASP A 67 -3.13 11.22 16.65
CA ASP A 67 -2.18 10.12 16.78
C ASP A 67 -1.34 10.00 15.51
N TRP A 68 -1.96 10.09 14.33
CA TRP A 68 -1.24 10.07 13.05
C TRP A 68 -0.33 11.28 12.84
N GLN A 69 -0.74 12.48 13.29
CA GLN A 69 0.14 13.65 13.28
C GLN A 69 1.37 13.43 14.16
N LYS A 70 1.20 12.82 15.34
CA LYS A 70 2.33 12.45 16.19
C LYS A 70 3.28 11.47 15.50
N VAL A 71 2.76 10.48 14.81
CA VAL A 71 3.59 9.58 13.97
C VAL A 71 4.38 10.40 12.96
N GLY A 72 3.71 11.29 12.24
CA GLY A 72 4.34 12.17 11.25
C GLY A 72 5.44 13.04 11.85
N GLU A 73 5.24 13.62 13.03
CA GLU A 73 6.27 14.41 13.73
C GLU A 73 7.52 13.58 14.07
N LEU A 74 7.33 12.35 14.52
CA LEU A 74 8.42 11.43 14.81
C LEU A 74 9.19 11.03 13.54
N CYS A 75 8.49 10.93 12.41
CA CYS A 75 9.08 10.56 11.11
C CYS A 75 9.77 11.72 10.37
N LEU A 76 9.75 12.95 10.90
CA LEU A 76 10.39 14.10 10.26
C LEU A 76 11.92 14.10 10.27
N GLY A 77 12.56 13.19 10.99
CA GLY A 77 14.03 13.16 11.11
C GLY A 77 14.75 13.22 9.77
N PRO A 78 14.50 12.32 8.81
CA PRO A 78 15.12 12.36 7.49
C PRO A 78 14.83 13.65 6.70
N THR A 79 13.60 14.17 6.79
CA THR A 79 13.24 15.45 6.16
C THR A 79 14.05 16.60 6.74
N LYS A 80 14.13 16.70 8.07
CA LYS A 80 14.89 17.77 8.75
C LYS A 80 16.39 17.71 8.48
N ALA A 81 16.93 16.52 8.24
CA ALA A 81 18.34 16.34 7.90
C ALA A 81 18.68 16.85 6.49
N ASN A 82 17.71 16.87 5.56
CA ASN A 82 17.95 17.13 4.15
C ASN A 82 17.24 18.37 3.60
N VAL A 83 16.30 18.94 4.33
CA VAL A 83 15.41 20.04 3.89
C VAL A 83 15.34 21.10 4.98
N LYS A 84 15.45 22.38 4.60
CA LYS A 84 15.25 23.49 5.53
C LYS A 84 13.76 23.76 5.77
N ALA A 85 13.42 24.24 6.94
CA ALA A 85 12.06 24.65 7.25
C ALA A 85 11.56 25.72 6.26
N GLY A 86 10.39 25.49 5.66
CA GLY A 86 9.78 26.40 4.69
C GLY A 86 10.44 26.43 3.30
N GLU A 87 11.40 25.55 3.02
CA GLU A 87 12.15 25.52 1.74
C GLU A 87 11.25 25.36 0.52
N PHE A 88 10.13 24.66 0.67
CA PHE A 88 9.18 24.38 -0.41
C PHE A 88 7.88 25.18 -0.29
N LYS A 89 7.92 26.35 0.33
CA LYS A 89 6.75 27.21 0.48
C LYS A 89 6.14 27.53 -0.89
N GLY A 90 4.84 27.23 -1.03
CA GLY A 90 4.06 27.46 -2.25
C GLY A 90 4.23 26.38 -3.33
N VAL A 91 4.94 25.28 -3.03
CA VAL A 91 4.95 24.09 -3.88
C VAL A 91 3.75 23.23 -3.52
N GLU A 92 2.98 22.81 -4.52
CA GLU A 92 1.90 21.84 -4.39
C GLU A 92 2.31 20.54 -5.10
N LEU A 93 2.23 19.42 -4.37
CA LEU A 93 2.37 18.08 -4.91
C LEU A 93 1.00 17.41 -5.01
N SER A 94 0.72 16.77 -6.14
CA SER A 94 -0.51 16.00 -6.32
C SER A 94 -0.26 14.53 -5.99
N PHE A 95 -1.11 13.97 -5.12
CA PHE A 95 -1.09 12.57 -4.71
C PHE A 95 -2.35 11.88 -5.22
N MET A 96 -2.20 10.92 -6.13
CA MET A 96 -3.31 10.10 -6.61
C MET A 96 -3.37 8.78 -5.86
N GLY A 97 -4.50 8.51 -5.24
CA GLY A 97 -4.71 7.29 -4.47
C GLY A 97 -6.17 6.89 -4.39
N LEU A 98 -6.40 5.73 -3.78
CA LEU A 98 -7.73 5.22 -3.52
C LEU A 98 -8.42 6.01 -2.41
N ASN A 99 -9.67 6.41 -2.67
CA ASN A 99 -10.57 6.89 -1.63
C ASN A 99 -11.04 5.69 -0.79
N ASN A 100 -10.12 5.11 -0.07
CA ASN A 100 -10.43 4.05 0.87
C ASN A 100 -10.63 4.68 2.25
N GLN A 101 -11.89 4.80 2.66
CA GLN A 101 -12.31 5.53 3.85
C GLN A 101 -11.61 5.10 5.16
N ASN A 102 -10.93 3.96 5.16
CA ASN A 102 -10.45 3.35 6.39
C ASN A 102 -8.95 3.02 6.41
N LEU A 103 -8.16 3.25 5.34
CA LEU A 103 -6.79 2.80 5.33
C LEU A 103 -5.78 3.84 4.82
N HIS A 104 -5.60 4.02 3.52
CA HIS A 104 -4.38 4.66 3.04
C HIS A 104 -4.42 6.19 3.09
N ASN A 105 -5.30 6.83 2.33
CA ASN A 105 -5.33 8.29 2.25
C ASN A 105 -5.66 8.96 3.58
N PHE A 106 -6.47 8.32 4.41
CA PHE A 106 -6.77 8.81 5.75
C PHE A 106 -5.52 8.85 6.63
N LEU A 107 -4.73 7.76 6.62
CA LEU A 107 -3.46 7.69 7.35
C LEU A 107 -2.48 8.74 6.84
N PHE A 108 -2.29 8.82 5.51
CA PHE A 108 -1.37 9.76 4.88
C PHE A 108 -1.74 11.20 5.16
N ARG A 109 -3.01 11.55 5.15
CA ARG A 109 -3.47 12.89 5.50
C ARG A 109 -3.10 13.28 6.93
N GLY A 110 -3.17 12.35 7.86
CA GLY A 110 -2.76 12.57 9.24
C GLY A 110 -1.26 12.78 9.37
N PHE A 111 -0.46 11.79 9.01
CA PHE A 111 0.97 11.85 9.28
C PHE A 111 1.78 12.74 8.31
N LEU A 112 1.24 13.17 7.17
CA LEU A 112 1.90 14.14 6.30
C LEU A 112 1.68 15.59 6.72
N LYS A 113 0.73 15.91 7.60
CA LYS A 113 0.53 17.26 8.12
C LYS A 113 1.78 17.90 8.72
N PRO A 114 2.55 17.23 9.59
CA PRO A 114 3.80 17.79 10.10
C PRO A 114 4.84 18.03 9.01
N TRP A 115 4.86 17.20 7.97
CA TRP A 115 5.73 17.39 6.82
C TRP A 115 5.34 18.63 6.01
N GLU A 116 4.05 18.85 5.73
CA GLU A 116 3.55 20.07 5.09
C GLU A 116 3.91 21.31 5.92
N ALA A 117 3.66 21.25 7.23
CA ALA A 117 3.97 22.36 8.13
C ALA A 117 5.47 22.70 8.19
N TYR A 118 6.33 21.68 8.18
CA TYR A 118 7.78 21.87 8.21
C TYR A 118 8.34 22.40 6.88
N THR A 119 7.94 21.79 5.77
CA THR A 119 8.50 22.09 4.44
C THR A 119 7.88 23.32 3.79
N GLY A 120 6.65 23.67 4.19
CA GLY A 120 5.84 24.70 3.55
C GLY A 120 5.20 24.26 2.23
N ALA A 121 5.41 23.02 1.79
CA ALA A 121 4.69 22.43 0.68
C ALA A 121 3.26 22.06 1.08
N SER A 122 2.39 21.86 0.09
CA SER A 122 1.03 21.32 0.27
C SER A 122 0.81 20.09 -0.59
N ILE A 123 -0.13 19.24 -0.17
CA ILE A 123 -0.51 18.05 -0.92
C ILE A 123 -1.93 18.22 -1.44
N LYS A 124 -2.07 18.17 -2.77
CA LYS A 124 -3.34 18.07 -3.46
C LYS A 124 -3.73 16.59 -3.60
N TRP A 125 -4.75 16.20 -2.88
CA TRP A 125 -5.25 14.83 -2.91
C TRP A 125 -6.17 14.60 -4.10
N ILE A 126 -5.85 13.60 -4.94
CA ILE A 126 -6.68 13.09 -6.02
C ILE A 126 -7.25 11.77 -5.54
N ASP A 127 -8.34 11.84 -4.78
CA ASP A 127 -9.02 10.68 -4.20
C ASP A 127 -9.98 10.08 -5.21
N LEU A 128 -9.75 8.84 -5.59
CA LEU A 128 -10.58 8.14 -6.54
C LEU A 128 -11.27 6.94 -5.90
N ALA A 129 -12.56 6.79 -6.17
CA ALA A 129 -13.23 5.54 -5.86
C ALA A 129 -12.60 4.40 -6.67
N GLN A 130 -12.68 3.18 -6.14
CA GLN A 130 -12.09 2.00 -6.78
C GLN A 130 -12.50 1.84 -8.26
N ALA A 131 -13.75 2.18 -8.58
CA ALA A 131 -14.28 2.09 -9.95
C ALA A 131 -13.63 3.10 -10.92
N ASP A 132 -13.16 4.23 -10.42
CA ASP A 132 -12.57 5.32 -11.21
C ASP A 132 -11.04 5.27 -11.24
N TYR A 133 -10.44 4.70 -10.19
CA TYR A 133 -8.99 4.63 -10.04
C TYR A 133 -8.33 3.83 -11.16
N ASN A 134 -8.80 2.60 -11.40
CA ASN A 134 -8.21 1.74 -12.43
C ASN A 134 -8.34 2.32 -13.84
N PRO A 135 -9.51 2.81 -14.30
CA PRO A 135 -9.63 3.48 -15.59
C PRO A 135 -8.68 4.67 -15.73
N ARG A 136 -8.53 5.49 -14.69
CA ARG A 136 -7.62 6.63 -14.72
C ARG A 136 -6.16 6.22 -14.82
N LEU A 137 -5.74 5.21 -14.06
CA LEU A 137 -4.39 4.69 -14.16
C LEU A 137 -4.14 4.06 -15.53
N GLN A 138 -5.07 3.27 -16.05
CA GLN A 138 -4.99 2.70 -17.40
C GLN A 138 -4.91 3.78 -18.48
N GLN A 139 -5.63 4.87 -18.35
CA GLN A 139 -5.52 6.02 -19.25
C GLN A 139 -4.12 6.62 -19.21
N ALA A 140 -3.55 6.86 -18.03
CA ALA A 140 -2.18 7.37 -17.90
C ALA A 140 -1.15 6.42 -18.53
N ILE A 141 -1.31 5.10 -18.32
CA ILE A 141 -0.47 4.07 -18.93
C ILE A 141 -0.60 4.07 -20.47
N ALA A 142 -1.81 4.21 -21.00
CA ALA A 142 -2.07 4.18 -22.45
C ALA A 142 -1.53 5.43 -23.14
N THR A 143 -1.69 6.60 -22.52
CA THR A 143 -1.28 7.89 -23.12
C THR A 143 0.20 8.23 -22.86
N GLY A 144 0.84 7.56 -21.90
CA GLY A 144 2.19 7.93 -21.43
C GLY A 144 2.24 9.28 -20.71
N THR A 145 1.08 9.79 -20.28
CA THR A 145 0.97 11.11 -19.64
C THR A 145 0.40 10.99 -18.24
N VAL A 146 1.09 11.55 -17.27
CA VAL A 146 0.66 11.63 -15.87
C VAL A 146 0.44 13.08 -15.46
N ASP A 147 -0.63 13.34 -14.73
CA ASP A 147 -0.99 14.65 -14.20
C ASP A 147 -0.97 14.66 -12.65
N PHE A 148 -0.20 13.76 -12.08
CA PHE A 148 0.05 13.64 -10.65
C PHE A 148 1.53 13.43 -10.38
N ASP A 149 1.99 13.77 -9.17
CA ASP A 149 3.40 13.69 -8.77
C ASP A 149 3.69 12.42 -7.97
N VAL A 150 2.74 11.94 -7.19
CA VAL A 150 2.84 10.73 -6.37
C VAL A 150 1.66 9.81 -6.66
N LEU A 151 1.94 8.52 -6.75
CA LEU A 151 0.95 7.50 -7.06
C LEU A 151 0.96 6.40 -5.98
N GLU A 152 -0.20 6.12 -5.41
CA GLU A 152 -0.47 4.85 -4.76
C GLU A 152 -0.86 3.82 -5.82
N MET A 153 -0.22 2.66 -5.85
CA MET A 153 -0.59 1.61 -6.83
C MET A 153 -0.40 0.19 -6.28
N GLY A 154 -1.21 -0.72 -6.79
CA GLY A 154 -1.04 -2.15 -6.57
C GLY A 154 0.08 -2.76 -7.42
N ALA A 155 0.70 -3.84 -6.93
CA ALA A 155 1.76 -4.58 -7.61
C ALA A 155 1.43 -5.00 -9.06
N PRO A 156 0.19 -5.34 -9.45
CA PRO A 156 -0.13 -5.69 -10.82
C PRO A 156 0.20 -4.62 -11.88
N PHE A 157 0.34 -3.36 -11.48
CA PHE A 157 0.64 -2.25 -12.38
C PHE A 157 2.13 -1.91 -12.50
N GLU A 158 3.00 -2.57 -11.73
CA GLU A 158 4.44 -2.27 -11.72
C GLU A 158 5.07 -2.35 -13.11
N GLY A 159 4.79 -3.43 -13.85
CA GLY A 159 5.33 -3.61 -15.19
C GLY A 159 4.92 -2.51 -16.17
N ASP A 160 3.66 -2.10 -16.11
CA ASP A 160 3.15 -1.06 -17.00
C ASP A 160 3.64 0.33 -16.61
N VAL A 161 3.63 0.66 -15.33
CA VAL A 161 4.01 1.99 -14.84
C VAL A 161 5.52 2.18 -14.88
N CYS A 162 6.28 1.23 -14.35
CA CYS A 162 7.75 1.32 -14.31
C CYS A 162 8.37 1.01 -15.67
N GLY A 163 7.86 -0.01 -16.38
CA GLY A 163 8.37 -0.43 -17.69
C GLY A 163 8.18 0.63 -18.78
N LYS A 164 7.15 1.46 -18.69
CA LYS A 164 6.91 2.59 -19.59
C LYS A 164 7.54 3.90 -19.14
N GLY A 165 8.28 3.89 -18.03
CA GLY A 165 8.97 5.08 -17.53
C GLY A 165 8.04 6.15 -16.93
N LEU A 166 6.83 5.78 -16.51
CA LEU A 166 5.89 6.71 -15.87
C LEU A 166 6.26 6.98 -14.41
N ALA A 167 6.94 6.04 -13.76
CA ALA A 167 7.53 6.22 -12.44
C ALA A 167 9.04 6.42 -12.56
N SER A 168 9.60 7.26 -11.68
CA SER A 168 11.05 7.41 -11.53
C SER A 168 11.60 6.37 -10.56
N GLU A 169 12.81 5.87 -10.82
CA GLU A 169 13.53 5.05 -9.85
C GLU A 169 13.68 5.81 -8.53
N MET A 170 13.50 5.09 -7.44
CA MET A 170 13.66 5.65 -6.09
C MET A 170 15.12 6.08 -5.87
N PRO A 171 15.38 7.32 -5.42
CA PRO A 171 16.72 7.77 -5.11
C PRO A 171 17.38 6.93 -4.01
N ASP A 172 18.69 6.74 -4.08
CA ASP A 172 19.43 5.91 -3.12
C ASP A 172 19.29 6.39 -1.68
N TRP A 173 19.24 7.70 -1.46
CA TRP A 173 19.03 8.25 -0.12
C TRP A 173 17.67 7.85 0.49
N VAL A 174 16.62 7.66 -0.34
CA VAL A 174 15.32 7.15 0.14
C VAL A 174 15.44 5.67 0.46
N LYS A 175 16.12 4.88 -0.39
CA LYS A 175 16.33 3.46 -0.15
C LYS A 175 17.02 3.20 1.19
N THR A 176 17.96 4.06 1.60
CA THR A 176 18.65 3.95 2.89
C THR A 176 17.76 4.24 4.10
N GLN A 177 16.60 4.89 3.91
CA GLN A 177 15.63 5.15 4.98
C GLN A 177 14.61 4.03 5.18
N ILE A 178 14.63 3.03 4.29
CA ILE A 178 13.70 1.90 4.34
C ILE A 178 14.39 0.74 5.03
N ASP A 179 13.89 0.33 6.20
CA ASP A 179 14.32 -0.92 6.80
C ASP A 179 13.57 -2.10 6.15
N ILE A 180 14.18 -2.64 5.10
CA ILE A 180 13.60 -3.79 4.39
C ILE A 180 13.47 -5.04 5.28
N ASN A 181 14.24 -5.13 6.35
CA ASN A 181 14.16 -6.26 7.27
C ASN A 181 12.94 -6.19 8.17
N ASP A 182 12.33 -5.01 8.30
CA ASP A 182 11.08 -4.84 9.04
C ASP A 182 9.85 -5.34 8.27
N TYR A 183 9.99 -5.52 6.97
CA TYR A 183 8.91 -6.06 6.15
C TYR A 183 8.74 -7.56 6.37
N VAL A 184 7.50 -8.02 6.35
CA VAL A 184 7.20 -9.45 6.21
C VAL A 184 7.74 -9.97 4.88
N ASP A 185 8.15 -11.23 4.82
CA ASP A 185 8.94 -11.75 3.70
C ASP A 185 8.27 -11.58 2.34
N TYR A 186 6.95 -11.75 2.24
CA TYR A 186 6.23 -11.62 0.98
C TYR A 186 6.10 -10.17 0.47
N LEU A 187 6.45 -9.16 1.27
CA LEU A 187 6.49 -7.75 0.88
C LEU A 187 7.91 -7.25 0.56
N LYS A 188 8.92 -8.09 0.77
CA LYS A 188 10.31 -7.78 0.42
C LYS A 188 10.51 -7.83 -1.11
N PRO A 189 11.63 -7.33 -1.64
CA PRO A 189 11.96 -7.52 -3.04
C PRO A 189 11.79 -9.00 -3.46
N PRO A 190 11.21 -9.25 -4.66
CA PRO A 190 11.07 -8.32 -5.78
C PRO A 190 9.87 -7.36 -5.74
N VAL A 191 9.01 -7.39 -4.73
CA VAL A 191 7.89 -6.45 -4.62
C VAL A 191 8.41 -5.01 -4.56
N GLY A 192 7.82 -4.12 -5.35
CA GLY A 192 8.28 -2.73 -5.46
C GLY A 192 9.49 -2.53 -6.36
N THR A 193 9.94 -3.58 -7.07
CA THR A 193 11.09 -3.51 -7.97
C THR A 193 10.70 -3.86 -9.41
N TRP A 194 11.39 -3.24 -10.36
CA TRP A 194 11.29 -3.57 -11.78
C TRP A 194 12.69 -3.53 -12.42
N ASN A 195 13.07 -4.59 -13.14
CA ASN A 195 14.41 -4.74 -13.72
C ASN A 195 15.54 -4.45 -12.71
N GLY A 196 15.43 -4.95 -11.49
CA GLY A 196 16.43 -4.77 -10.44
C GLY A 196 16.49 -3.39 -9.80
N LYS A 197 15.59 -2.47 -10.18
CA LYS A 197 15.50 -1.11 -9.63
C LYS A 197 14.28 -0.98 -8.73
N THR A 198 14.42 -0.21 -7.65
CA THR A 198 13.33 0.06 -6.71
C THR A 198 12.57 1.31 -7.12
N TYR A 199 11.25 1.23 -7.16
CA TYR A 199 10.38 2.32 -7.59
C TYR A 199 9.40 2.77 -6.51
N ARG A 200 9.00 1.90 -5.61
CA ARG A 200 8.00 2.21 -4.59
C ARG A 200 8.33 1.62 -3.23
N VAL A 201 7.74 2.18 -2.21
CA VAL A 201 7.66 1.63 -0.86
C VAL A 201 6.35 0.87 -0.75
N THR A 202 6.40 -0.36 -0.27
CA THR A 202 5.20 -1.14 0.03
C THR A 202 4.63 -0.66 1.36
N ILE A 203 3.36 -0.28 1.37
CA ILE A 203 2.66 0.28 2.54
C ILE A 203 1.57 -0.63 3.06
N ASP A 204 1.15 -1.58 2.26
CA ASP A 204 0.10 -2.54 2.57
C ASP A 204 0.35 -3.87 1.87
N GLY A 205 -0.18 -4.93 2.43
CA GLY A 205 -0.12 -6.26 1.86
C GLY A 205 -1.24 -7.14 2.37
N ASP A 206 -1.91 -7.79 1.43
CA ASP A 206 -3.00 -8.70 1.73
C ASP A 206 -2.49 -10.13 1.93
N CYS A 207 -3.20 -10.88 2.75
CA CYS A 207 -3.02 -12.32 2.85
C CYS A 207 -4.33 -13.06 2.57
N HIS A 208 -4.21 -14.26 2.01
CA HIS A 208 -5.37 -15.11 1.79
C HIS A 208 -5.79 -15.75 3.11
N ASN A 209 -7.01 -15.45 3.53
CA ASN A 209 -7.62 -16.03 4.71
C ASN A 209 -8.87 -16.82 4.31
N PHE A 210 -8.98 -18.04 4.79
CA PHE A 210 -10.20 -18.80 4.68
C PHE A 210 -11.09 -18.56 5.90
N ASN A 211 -12.07 -17.70 5.75
CA ASN A 211 -13.05 -17.41 6.79
C ASN A 211 -14.24 -18.37 6.66
N TYR A 212 -14.69 -18.93 7.75
CA TYR A 212 -15.81 -19.86 7.76
C TYR A 212 -16.78 -19.58 8.90
N ARG A 213 -18.02 -19.96 8.71
CA ARG A 213 -19.08 -19.86 9.72
C ARG A 213 -18.98 -21.03 10.68
N THR A 214 -18.57 -20.77 11.91
CA THR A 214 -18.45 -21.79 12.95
C THR A 214 -19.79 -22.47 13.24
N ASP A 215 -20.89 -21.70 13.21
CA ASP A 215 -22.23 -22.22 13.45
C ASP A 215 -22.73 -23.19 12.37
N TYR A 216 -22.19 -23.12 11.13
CA TYR A 216 -22.48 -24.14 10.10
C TYR A 216 -21.79 -25.46 10.43
N PHE A 217 -20.53 -25.41 10.75
CA PHE A 217 -19.70 -26.59 10.91
C PHE A 217 -19.89 -27.27 12.28
N SER A 218 -20.48 -26.57 13.25
CA SER A 218 -20.88 -27.15 14.54
C SER A 218 -22.33 -27.62 14.59
N ASP A 219 -23.12 -27.46 13.51
CA ASP A 219 -24.53 -27.81 13.49
C ASP A 219 -24.75 -29.32 13.28
N ALA A 220 -25.34 -29.97 14.27
CA ALA A 220 -25.63 -31.41 14.22
C ALA A 220 -26.66 -31.81 13.13
N GLY A 221 -27.59 -30.90 12.81
CA GLY A 221 -28.58 -31.12 11.75
C GLY A 221 -27.92 -31.11 10.37
N LEU A 222 -26.98 -30.17 10.11
CA LEU A 222 -26.19 -30.16 8.88
C LEU A 222 -25.27 -31.38 8.80
N ALA A 223 -24.65 -31.78 9.91
CA ALA A 223 -23.83 -32.99 9.97
C ALA A 223 -24.60 -34.24 9.60
N LYS A 224 -25.81 -34.40 10.19
CA LYS A 224 -26.68 -35.52 9.84
C LYS A 224 -27.09 -35.47 8.36
N ALA A 225 -27.56 -34.34 7.88
CA ALA A 225 -27.98 -34.17 6.49
C ALA A 225 -26.86 -34.40 5.49
N TRP A 226 -25.61 -34.06 5.84
CA TRP A 226 -24.41 -34.34 5.05
C TRP A 226 -24.20 -35.84 4.86
N LYS A 227 -24.29 -36.58 5.96
CA LYS A 227 -24.16 -38.04 5.97
C LYS A 227 -25.30 -38.72 5.21
N ASP A 228 -26.54 -38.29 5.46
CA ASP A 228 -27.74 -38.84 4.80
C ASP A 228 -27.71 -38.60 3.28
N ALA A 229 -27.05 -37.55 2.83
CA ALA A 229 -26.85 -37.27 1.39
C ALA A 229 -25.71 -38.07 0.74
N GLY A 230 -25.07 -38.98 1.47
CA GLY A 230 -24.02 -39.86 0.96
C GLY A 230 -22.71 -39.13 0.62
N ASN A 231 -22.45 -37.98 1.24
CA ASN A 231 -21.18 -37.30 1.03
C ASN A 231 -20.04 -38.02 1.76
N ASP A 232 -18.86 -37.97 1.16
CA ASP A 232 -17.66 -38.57 1.73
C ASP A 232 -17.11 -37.72 2.89
N GLY A 233 -16.63 -38.44 3.91
CA GLY A 233 -16.01 -37.85 5.09
C GLY A 233 -16.99 -37.20 6.07
N GLU A 234 -16.45 -36.67 7.15
CA GLU A 234 -17.23 -36.00 8.19
C GLU A 234 -17.57 -34.57 7.82
N TRP A 235 -18.73 -34.08 8.28
CA TRP A 235 -19.09 -32.68 8.21
C TRP A 235 -18.13 -31.85 9.07
N GLY A 236 -17.42 -30.90 8.45
CA GLY A 236 -16.45 -30.08 9.15
C GLY A 236 -15.88 -28.98 8.26
N VAL A 237 -15.01 -28.17 8.83
CA VAL A 237 -14.32 -27.09 8.11
C VAL A 237 -13.47 -27.68 6.97
N PRO A 238 -13.70 -27.27 5.72
CA PRO A 238 -12.95 -27.77 4.58
C PRO A 238 -11.44 -27.50 4.72
N LYS A 239 -10.62 -28.48 4.39
CA LYS A 239 -9.14 -28.40 4.40
C LYS A 239 -8.56 -28.46 2.99
N THR A 240 -9.36 -28.80 1.99
CA THR A 240 -8.95 -28.87 0.58
C THR A 240 -9.99 -28.21 -0.31
N TRP A 241 -9.59 -27.82 -1.51
CA TRP A 241 -10.51 -27.25 -2.49
C TRP A 241 -11.61 -28.22 -2.93
N GLN A 242 -11.33 -29.54 -2.94
CA GLN A 242 -12.32 -30.57 -3.20
C GLN A 242 -13.39 -30.58 -2.11
N GLN A 243 -12.98 -30.45 -0.85
CA GLN A 243 -13.93 -30.35 0.28
C GLN A 243 -14.74 -29.04 0.22
N VAL A 244 -14.12 -27.90 -0.12
CA VAL A 244 -14.85 -26.63 -0.36
C VAL A 244 -15.92 -26.82 -1.43
N GLN A 245 -15.57 -27.49 -2.55
CA GLN A 245 -16.52 -27.77 -3.63
C GLN A 245 -17.66 -28.67 -3.18
N ALA A 246 -17.37 -29.71 -2.42
CA ALA A 246 -18.36 -30.65 -1.89
C ALA A 246 -19.34 -29.93 -0.94
N VAL A 247 -18.82 -29.14 0.01
CA VAL A 247 -19.65 -28.34 0.92
C VAL A 247 -20.50 -27.33 0.16
N THR A 248 -19.94 -26.68 -0.86
CA THR A 248 -20.67 -25.73 -1.70
C THR A 248 -21.82 -26.37 -2.44
N LYS A 249 -21.60 -27.56 -3.04
CA LYS A 249 -22.63 -28.31 -3.72
C LYS A 249 -23.73 -28.76 -2.73
N PHE A 250 -23.35 -29.23 -1.56
CA PHE A 250 -24.27 -29.68 -0.53
C PHE A 250 -25.17 -28.55 0.00
N LEU A 251 -24.63 -27.37 0.22
CA LEU A 251 -25.36 -26.20 0.76
C LEU A 251 -26.24 -25.52 -0.29
N LYS A 252 -25.99 -25.76 -1.58
CA LYS A 252 -26.76 -25.13 -2.67
C LYS A 252 -28.27 -25.40 -2.53
N GLY A 253 -29.04 -24.32 -2.45
CA GLY A 253 -30.51 -24.37 -2.34
C GLY A 253 -31.03 -24.77 -0.95
N LYS A 254 -30.16 -24.99 0.03
CA LYS A 254 -30.58 -25.26 1.41
C LYS A 254 -30.82 -23.95 2.17
N LYS A 255 -31.59 -24.08 3.23
CA LYS A 255 -31.79 -23.02 4.23
C LYS A 255 -31.13 -23.42 5.55
N PHE A 256 -30.54 -22.44 6.21
CA PHE A 256 -30.00 -22.56 7.55
C PHE A 256 -30.58 -21.44 8.42
N LYS A 257 -31.21 -21.77 9.52
CA LYS A 257 -31.90 -20.81 10.41
C LYS A 257 -32.83 -19.86 9.63
N GLY A 258 -33.59 -20.43 8.66
CA GLY A 258 -34.56 -19.67 7.85
C GLY A 258 -34.01 -18.86 6.69
N GLN A 259 -32.68 -18.72 6.58
CA GLN A 259 -32.01 -17.99 5.50
C GLN A 259 -31.36 -18.92 4.48
N ASN A 260 -31.18 -18.46 3.26
CA ASN A 260 -30.45 -19.21 2.24
C ASN A 260 -29.03 -19.47 2.71
N ALA A 261 -28.59 -20.73 2.59
CA ALA A 261 -27.21 -21.10 2.87
C ALA A 261 -26.33 -20.91 1.62
N PHE A 262 -25.13 -20.40 1.82
CA PHE A 262 -24.11 -20.26 0.79
C PHE A 262 -22.91 -21.09 1.20
N GLY A 263 -22.40 -21.89 0.28
CA GLY A 263 -21.27 -22.78 0.55
C GLY A 263 -19.91 -22.10 0.37
N TYR A 264 -19.83 -21.11 -0.49
CA TYR A 264 -18.60 -20.37 -0.78
C TYR A 264 -18.93 -18.98 -1.31
N LEU A 265 -18.19 -18.00 -0.87
CA LEU A 265 -18.25 -16.62 -1.36
C LEU A 265 -16.85 -16.18 -1.72
N ASP A 266 -16.71 -15.64 -2.91
CA ASP A 266 -15.49 -15.03 -3.40
C ASP A 266 -15.82 -13.79 -4.24
N ALA A 267 -14.81 -13.02 -4.61
CA ALA A 267 -14.93 -11.82 -5.42
C ALA A 267 -14.32 -12.03 -6.82
N PRO A 268 -14.93 -12.88 -7.69
CA PRO A 268 -14.39 -13.19 -9.01
C PRO A 268 -14.66 -12.09 -10.05
N LYS A 269 -15.32 -10.99 -9.67
CA LYS A 269 -15.63 -9.91 -10.61
C LYS A 269 -14.35 -9.37 -11.23
N PRO A 270 -14.27 -9.28 -12.57
CA PRO A 270 -13.09 -8.73 -13.24
C PRO A 270 -12.97 -7.24 -12.91
N TRP A 271 -12.13 -6.92 -11.99
CA TRP A 271 -11.61 -5.59 -11.75
C TRP A 271 -10.22 -5.73 -11.14
N GLY A 272 -9.33 -4.93 -11.60
CA GLY A 272 -7.92 -4.95 -11.45
C GLY A 272 -7.29 -5.34 -10.13
N GLY A 273 -7.42 -6.56 -9.70
CA GLY A 273 -6.69 -7.06 -8.53
C GLY A 273 -7.27 -8.36 -7.96
N PHE A 274 -8.57 -8.44 -7.67
CA PHE A 274 -9.13 -9.61 -6.97
C PHE A 274 -9.15 -10.90 -7.78
N GLY A 275 -9.28 -10.83 -9.11
CA GLY A 275 -9.10 -12.00 -9.97
C GLY A 275 -7.72 -12.64 -9.83
N PHE A 276 -6.70 -11.86 -9.55
CA PHE A 276 -5.35 -12.31 -9.27
C PHE A 276 -5.25 -13.10 -7.96
N TYR A 277 -5.89 -12.61 -6.90
CA TYR A 277 -5.88 -13.29 -5.60
C TYR A 277 -6.56 -14.65 -5.69
N PHE A 278 -7.69 -14.72 -6.40
CA PHE A 278 -8.39 -15.97 -6.64
C PHE A 278 -7.56 -16.98 -7.43
N LEU A 279 -6.94 -16.54 -8.53
CA LEU A 279 -6.07 -17.41 -9.34
C LEU A 279 -4.81 -17.81 -8.56
N GLY A 280 -4.21 -16.87 -7.82
CA GLY A 280 -3.05 -17.13 -6.98
C GLY A 280 -3.31 -18.16 -5.89
N SER A 281 -4.43 -18.07 -5.18
CA SER A 281 -4.81 -19.03 -4.15
C SER A 281 -5.07 -20.43 -4.71
N ARG A 282 -5.58 -20.52 -5.95
CA ARG A 282 -5.78 -21.81 -6.63
C ARG A 282 -4.52 -22.38 -7.25
N ALA A 283 -3.61 -21.53 -7.73
CA ALA A 283 -2.36 -21.98 -8.30
C ALA A 283 -1.35 -22.45 -7.24
N SER A 284 -1.49 -21.99 -6.00
CA SER A 284 -0.66 -22.40 -4.86
C SER A 284 -1.22 -23.59 -4.09
N ALA A 285 -2.36 -24.12 -4.44
CA ALA A 285 -3.00 -25.29 -3.83
C ALA A 285 -2.81 -26.55 -4.68
#